data_74352ab77f9292ff5841459765568ade
#
_entry.id   74352ab77f9292ff5841459765568ade
#
_cell.length_a   1.000
_cell.length_b   1.000
_cell.length_c   1.000
_cell.angle_alpha   90.00
_cell.angle_beta   90.00
_cell.angle_gamma   90.00
#
_symmetry.space_group_name_H-M   'P 1'
#
loop_
_entity.id
_entity.type
_entity.pdbx_description
1 polymer ?
#
loop_
_entity_poly.entity_id
_entity_poly.type
_entity_poly.pdbx_seq_one_letter_code
_entity_poly.pdbx_strand_id
1 'polypeptide(L)'
;MNFTTDCKFLENELLDVVRLFKRRPETLVHTFTYNEGIFRNAFTVDDKEYVFEDKGQVRDELEYKRFERRFAKLRLYHILSDLYGEEMPWGALTGIRPTKLVYMEQENGRDFKELFRLMRVREENIELVRQILVAQEGIYEKKDGNTDLFVSIPFCPTKCAYCSFITAPIDKTKHFLPAYLDALEKELFAAKESIGNLRSVYVGGGTPFALGETELERVLKAISPIYKAYNSNVASMLV
;
A
#
# COMPACT_ATOMS: atom_id res chain seq x y z
N MET A 1 23.28 14.81 2.30
CA MET A 1 22.52 14.52 3.53
C MET A 1 23.13 13.32 4.23
N ASN A 2 23.54 13.46 5.47
CA ASN A 2 23.98 12.38 6.34
C ASN A 2 22.76 11.96 7.19
N PHE A 3 22.28 10.73 6.99
CA PHE A 3 21.14 10.21 7.73
C PHE A 3 21.54 9.03 8.60
N THR A 4 21.14 9.04 9.86
CA THR A 4 21.31 7.93 10.80
C THR A 4 20.04 7.70 11.61
N THR A 5 19.74 6.43 11.88
CA THR A 5 18.64 6.02 12.75
C THR A 5 19.04 4.80 13.56
N ASP A 6 18.58 4.71 14.80
CA ASP A 6 18.72 3.51 15.63
C ASP A 6 17.70 2.42 15.23
N CYS A 7 16.65 2.81 14.50
CA CYS A 7 15.62 1.91 14.00
C CYS A 7 15.79 1.65 12.50
N LYS A 8 16.61 0.68 12.11
CA LYS A 8 16.89 0.34 10.69
C LYS A 8 15.63 0.06 9.85
N PHE A 9 14.60 -0.43 10.49
CA PHE A 9 13.33 -0.71 9.84
C PHE A 9 12.61 0.56 9.33
N LEU A 10 12.85 1.72 9.96
CA LEU A 10 12.28 3.01 9.57
C LEU A 10 13.14 3.76 8.55
N GLU A 11 14.34 3.30 8.24
CA GLU A 11 15.29 4.03 7.39
C GLU A 11 14.68 4.44 6.04
N ASN A 12 14.17 3.49 5.28
CA ASN A 12 13.55 3.77 3.98
C ASN A 12 12.27 4.60 4.11
N GLU A 13 11.47 4.35 5.13
CA GLU A 13 10.23 5.07 5.40
C GLU A 13 10.48 6.55 5.67
N LEU A 14 11.51 6.88 6.43
CA LEU A 14 11.91 8.26 6.73
C LEU A 14 12.56 8.94 5.52
N LEU A 15 13.39 8.22 4.78
CA LEU A 15 13.96 8.72 3.52
C LEU A 15 12.88 9.04 2.49
N ASP A 16 11.80 8.27 2.42
CA ASP A 16 10.68 8.56 1.53
C ASP A 16 9.97 9.87 1.92
N VAL A 17 9.86 10.17 3.21
CA VAL A 17 9.34 11.48 3.66
C VAL A 17 10.28 12.62 3.24
N VAL A 18 11.60 12.47 3.44
CA VAL A 18 12.57 13.49 3.01
C VAL A 18 12.51 13.75 1.50
N ARG A 19 12.29 12.70 0.70
CA ARG A 19 12.19 12.82 -0.78
C ARG A 19 10.98 13.61 -1.26
N LEU A 20 9.97 13.84 -0.43
CA LEU A 20 8.81 14.68 -0.78
C LEU A 20 9.20 16.15 -0.94
N PHE A 21 10.23 16.61 -0.24
CA PHE A 21 10.63 18.01 -0.21
C PHE A 21 11.74 18.30 -1.23
N LYS A 22 11.69 19.50 -1.83
CA LYS A 22 12.73 19.97 -2.75
C LYS A 22 14.05 20.21 -2.01
N ARG A 23 13.95 20.76 -0.81
CA ARG A 23 15.07 20.96 0.10
C ARG A 23 15.30 19.70 0.93
N ARG A 24 16.55 19.47 1.31
CA ARG A 24 16.92 18.35 2.17
C ARG A 24 17.82 18.87 3.27
N PRO A 25 17.71 18.32 4.49
CA PRO A 25 18.65 18.67 5.55
C PRO A 25 20.07 18.17 5.20
N GLU A 26 21.09 18.81 5.73
CA GLU A 26 22.47 18.32 5.63
C GLU A 26 22.66 17.11 6.53
N THR A 27 22.09 17.17 7.73
CA THR A 27 22.12 16.10 8.73
C THR A 27 20.72 15.78 9.24
N LEU A 28 20.45 14.49 9.38
CA LEU A 28 19.23 13.98 9.99
C LEU A 28 19.58 12.79 10.88
N VAL A 29 19.35 12.92 12.17
CA VAL A 29 19.47 11.83 13.14
C VAL A 29 18.09 11.54 13.71
N HIS A 30 17.75 10.26 13.79
CA HIS A 30 16.49 9.79 14.37
C HIS A 30 16.77 8.75 15.44
N THR A 31 16.09 8.87 16.57
CA THR A 31 16.06 7.86 17.63
C THR A 31 14.61 7.55 18.00
N PHE A 32 14.37 6.28 18.27
CA PHE A 32 13.04 5.79 18.56
C PHE A 32 13.03 4.97 19.86
N THR A 33 12.04 5.22 20.73
CA THR A 33 11.77 4.38 21.89
C THR A 33 10.25 4.15 22.05
N TYR A 34 9.90 2.98 22.57
CA TYR A 34 8.53 2.64 22.92
C TYR A 34 8.45 2.18 24.37
N ASN A 35 7.52 2.72 25.11
CA ASN A 35 7.24 2.31 26.47
C ASN A 35 5.75 2.50 26.79
N GLU A 36 5.09 1.45 27.26
CA GLU A 36 3.71 1.45 27.78
C GLU A 36 2.70 2.23 26.91
N GLY A 37 2.72 2.01 25.60
CA GLY A 37 1.83 2.69 24.65
C GLY A 37 2.27 4.08 24.22
N ILE A 38 3.43 4.55 24.66
CA ILE A 38 4.04 5.82 24.26
C ILE A 38 5.13 5.55 23.23
N PHE A 39 4.96 6.10 22.03
CA PHE A 39 5.91 6.08 20.92
C PHE A 39 6.68 7.40 20.93
N ARG A 40 7.92 7.38 21.37
CA ARG A 40 8.78 8.54 21.42
C ARG A 40 9.72 8.56 20.22
N ASN A 41 9.59 9.60 19.40
CA ASN A 41 10.47 9.87 18.27
C ASN A 41 11.25 11.14 18.55
N ALA A 42 12.58 11.08 18.52
CA ALA A 42 13.43 12.26 18.58
C ALA A 42 14.19 12.41 17.27
N PHE A 43 14.18 13.61 16.72
CA PHE A 43 14.87 13.97 15.47
C PHE A 43 15.82 15.11 15.74
N THR A 44 17.06 14.99 15.26
CA THR A 44 17.97 16.13 15.12
C THR A 44 18.09 16.45 13.64
N VAL A 45 17.66 17.64 13.24
CA VAL A 45 17.67 18.13 11.87
C VAL A 45 18.53 19.40 11.82
N ASP A 46 19.69 19.33 11.16
CA ASP A 46 20.64 20.45 11.06
C ASP A 46 20.88 21.14 12.43
N ASP A 47 21.32 20.36 13.43
CA ASP A 47 21.61 20.77 14.81
C ASP A 47 20.40 21.19 15.67
N LYS A 48 19.17 21.13 15.15
CA LYS A 48 17.95 21.37 15.94
C LYS A 48 17.31 20.06 16.38
N GLU A 49 17.03 19.96 17.66
CA GLU A 49 16.37 18.79 18.24
C GLU A 49 14.86 18.99 18.32
N TYR A 50 14.11 17.92 17.99
CA TYR A 50 12.66 17.83 18.07
C TYR A 50 12.28 16.50 18.70
N VAL A 51 11.46 16.54 19.74
CA VAL A 51 11.03 15.35 20.48
C VAL A 51 9.50 15.30 20.48
N PHE A 52 8.97 14.14 20.14
CA PHE A 52 7.53 13.88 20.11
C PHE A 52 7.20 12.61 20.87
N GLU A 53 6.09 12.64 21.57
CA GLU A 53 5.50 11.49 22.26
C GLU A 53 4.07 11.30 21.76
N ASP A 54 3.83 10.19 21.09
CA ASP A 54 2.53 9.83 20.54
C ASP A 54 1.96 8.62 21.30
N LYS A 55 0.68 8.68 21.66
CA LYS A 55 0.01 7.57 22.34
C LYS A 55 -0.67 6.66 21.34
N GLY A 56 -0.49 5.34 21.50
CA GLY A 56 -1.15 4.33 20.71
C GLY A 56 -1.50 3.12 21.54
N GLN A 57 -2.75 2.66 21.48
CA GLN A 57 -3.14 1.39 22.07
C GLN A 57 -2.74 0.26 21.13
N VAL A 58 -1.76 -0.50 21.52
CA VAL A 58 -1.22 -1.65 20.77
C VAL A 58 -1.91 -2.92 21.24
N ARG A 59 -2.60 -3.61 20.34
CA ARG A 59 -3.23 -4.91 20.61
C ARG A 59 -2.38 -6.10 20.15
N ASP A 60 -1.60 -5.88 19.10
CA ASP A 60 -0.75 -6.89 18.49
C ASP A 60 0.51 -6.28 17.84
N GLU A 61 1.45 -7.15 17.42
CA GLU A 61 2.70 -6.75 16.77
C GLU A 61 2.48 -6.00 15.45
N LEU A 62 1.43 -6.30 14.72
CA LEU A 62 1.11 -5.66 13.45
C LEU A 62 0.66 -4.21 13.68
N GLU A 63 -0.15 -4.00 14.71
CA GLU A 63 -0.60 -2.67 15.11
C GLU A 63 0.56 -1.82 15.67
N TYR A 64 1.44 -2.45 16.46
CA TYR A 64 2.68 -1.81 16.89
C TYR A 64 3.50 -1.29 15.71
N LYS A 65 3.81 -2.13 14.72
CA LYS A 65 4.57 -1.74 13.52
C LYS A 65 3.87 -0.65 12.69
N ARG A 66 2.54 -0.62 12.71
CA ARG A 66 1.76 0.44 12.03
C ARG A 66 1.90 1.79 12.73
N PHE A 67 1.80 1.82 14.05
CA PHE A 67 1.97 3.06 14.83
C PHE A 67 3.39 3.57 14.77
N GLU A 68 4.38 2.70 14.94
CA GLU A 68 5.79 3.04 14.82
C GLU A 68 6.08 3.77 13.51
N ARG A 69 5.71 3.20 12.36
CA ARG A 69 5.86 3.83 11.04
C ARG A 69 5.06 5.12 10.91
N ARG A 70 3.82 5.10 11.36
CA ARG A 70 2.92 6.25 11.21
C ARG A 70 3.45 7.46 11.98
N PHE A 71 3.79 7.30 13.23
CA PHE A 71 4.23 8.41 14.06
C PHE A 71 5.58 8.96 13.62
N ALA A 72 6.55 8.11 13.33
CA ALA A 72 7.85 8.55 12.83
C ALA A 72 7.74 9.38 11.54
N LYS A 73 7.00 8.88 10.54
CA LYS A 73 6.76 9.59 9.28
C LYS A 73 6.00 10.90 9.46
N LEU A 74 4.95 10.87 10.29
CA LEU A 74 4.13 12.04 10.60
C LEU A 74 4.98 13.16 11.20
N ARG A 75 5.79 12.83 12.21
CA ARG A 75 6.56 13.83 12.92
C ARG A 75 7.69 14.39 12.08
N LEU A 76 8.39 13.55 11.31
CA LEU A 76 9.38 14.04 10.36
C LEU A 76 8.77 14.94 9.28
N TYR A 77 7.59 14.57 8.75
CA TYR A 77 6.89 15.41 7.79
C TYR A 77 6.55 16.78 8.38
N HIS A 78 6.03 16.84 9.62
CA HIS A 78 5.72 18.11 10.29
C HIS A 78 6.98 18.99 10.43
N ILE A 79 8.09 18.43 10.90
CA ILE A 79 9.36 19.16 11.02
C ILE A 79 9.77 19.76 9.68
N LEU A 80 9.84 18.95 8.63
CA LEU A 80 10.35 19.39 7.32
C LEU A 80 9.38 20.38 6.65
N SER A 81 8.07 20.16 6.79
CA SER A 81 7.05 21.07 6.28
C SER A 81 7.16 22.45 6.93
N ASP A 82 7.33 22.50 8.26
CA ASP A 82 7.46 23.76 9.00
C ASP A 82 8.81 24.45 8.72
N LEU A 83 9.91 23.69 8.59
CA LEU A 83 11.22 24.25 8.27
C LEU A 83 11.32 24.83 6.87
N TYR A 84 10.69 24.19 5.90
CA TYR A 84 10.83 24.56 4.48
C TYR A 84 9.66 25.40 3.95
N GLY A 85 8.55 25.48 4.69
CA GLY A 85 7.33 26.15 4.25
C GLY A 85 6.69 25.45 3.04
N GLU A 86 6.88 24.13 2.91
CA GLU A 86 6.36 23.31 1.82
C GLU A 86 5.31 22.34 2.35
N GLU A 87 4.15 22.27 1.66
CA GLU A 87 3.08 21.34 2.00
C GLU A 87 2.73 20.46 0.78
N MET A 88 2.70 19.16 1.00
CA MET A 88 2.28 18.19 -0.01
C MET A 88 0.76 18.03 -0.01
N PRO A 89 0.12 17.78 -1.18
CA PRO A 89 -1.34 17.62 -1.25
C PRO A 89 -1.88 16.51 -0.35
N TRP A 90 -1.10 15.43 -0.18
CA TRP A 90 -1.42 14.30 0.68
C TRP A 90 -0.72 14.33 2.04
N GLY A 91 -0.03 15.42 2.36
CA GLY A 91 0.68 15.58 3.64
C GLY A 91 1.65 14.43 3.93
N ALA A 92 1.61 13.94 5.14
CA ALA A 92 2.41 12.79 5.62
C ALA A 92 1.87 11.43 5.14
N LEU A 93 0.79 11.40 4.36
CA LEU A 93 0.20 10.15 3.85
C LEU A 93 1.02 9.62 2.68
N THR A 94 2.00 8.78 2.96
CA THR A 94 2.91 8.18 1.97
C THR A 94 2.83 6.66 2.01
N GLY A 95 2.84 6.03 0.81
CA GLY A 95 2.91 4.57 0.68
C GLY A 95 1.67 3.80 1.19
N ILE A 96 0.55 4.48 1.43
CA ILE A 96 -0.69 3.88 1.91
C ILE A 96 -1.83 4.30 0.98
N ARG A 97 -2.70 3.36 0.65
CA ARG A 97 -3.95 3.66 -0.07
C ARG A 97 -4.88 4.43 0.88
N PRO A 98 -5.33 5.66 0.55
CA PRO A 98 -6.14 6.49 1.45
C PRO A 98 -7.42 5.79 1.92
N THR A 99 -8.17 5.19 1.00
CA THR A 99 -9.43 4.49 1.32
C THR A 99 -9.23 3.32 2.28
N LYS A 100 -8.12 2.56 2.14
CA LYS A 100 -7.81 1.48 3.10
C LYS A 100 -7.62 2.01 4.51
N LEU A 101 -6.95 3.16 4.64
CA LEU A 101 -6.77 3.79 5.95
C LEU A 101 -8.10 4.24 6.55
N VAL A 102 -9.00 4.78 5.72
CA VAL A 102 -10.35 5.16 6.17
C VAL A 102 -11.12 3.96 6.71
N TYR A 103 -11.18 2.85 5.96
CA TYR A 103 -11.86 1.65 6.46
C TYR A 103 -11.29 1.16 7.78
N MET A 104 -9.96 1.21 7.94
CA MET A 104 -9.31 0.84 9.21
C MET A 104 -9.69 1.78 10.36
N GLU A 105 -9.78 3.09 10.14
CA GLU A 105 -10.21 4.03 11.18
C GLU A 105 -11.68 3.84 11.53
N GLN A 106 -12.55 3.63 10.55
CA GLN A 106 -13.98 3.34 10.76
C GLN A 106 -14.20 2.03 11.53
N GLU A 107 -13.47 0.95 11.21
CA GLU A 107 -13.51 -0.31 11.97
C GLU A 107 -13.14 -0.13 13.45
N ASN A 108 -12.33 0.87 13.76
CA ASN A 108 -11.94 1.24 15.13
C ASN A 108 -12.83 2.34 15.74
N GLY A 109 -13.93 2.73 15.07
CA GLY A 109 -14.85 3.76 15.55
C GLY A 109 -14.26 5.18 15.58
N ARG A 110 -13.22 5.45 14.78
CA ARG A 110 -12.53 6.75 14.72
C ARG A 110 -12.89 7.53 13.46
N ASP A 111 -12.91 8.86 13.57
CA ASP A 111 -13.09 9.73 12.41
C ASP A 111 -11.77 9.85 11.64
N PHE A 112 -11.76 9.33 10.41
CA PHE A 112 -10.60 9.41 9.53
C PHE A 112 -10.20 10.85 9.18
N LYS A 113 -11.15 11.80 9.20
CA LYS A 113 -10.88 13.21 8.88
C LYS A 113 -9.93 13.85 9.89
N GLU A 114 -10.08 13.50 11.16
CA GLU A 114 -9.16 13.98 12.22
C GLU A 114 -7.74 13.48 11.95
N LEU A 115 -7.58 12.19 11.62
CA LEU A 115 -6.30 11.61 11.28
C LEU A 115 -5.68 12.26 10.02
N PHE A 116 -6.49 12.50 8.98
CA PHE A 116 -6.01 13.11 7.74
C PHE A 116 -5.58 14.56 7.95
N ARG A 117 -6.31 15.33 8.76
CA ARG A 117 -5.90 16.68 9.16
C ARG A 117 -4.62 16.68 9.98
N LEU A 118 -4.48 15.73 10.92
CA LEU A 118 -3.24 15.54 11.66
C LEU A 118 -2.08 15.24 10.71
N MET A 119 -2.31 14.49 9.64
CA MET A 119 -1.33 14.21 8.58
C MET A 119 -1.12 15.40 7.62
N ARG A 120 -1.80 16.52 7.81
CA ARG A 120 -1.79 17.69 6.92
C ARG A 120 -2.21 17.35 5.48
N VAL A 121 -3.16 16.42 5.31
CA VAL A 121 -3.82 16.20 4.03
C VAL A 121 -4.74 17.38 3.73
N ARG A 122 -4.70 17.90 2.51
CA ARG A 122 -5.55 19.03 2.11
C ARG A 122 -7.03 18.67 2.17
N GLU A 123 -7.89 19.60 2.56
CA GLU A 123 -9.34 19.37 2.68
C GLU A 123 -9.98 18.89 1.36
N GLU A 124 -9.50 19.37 0.21
CA GLU A 124 -9.93 18.90 -1.10
C GLU A 124 -9.70 17.39 -1.32
N ASN A 125 -8.57 16.87 -0.82
CA ASN A 125 -8.24 15.46 -0.90
C ASN A 125 -9.01 14.64 0.14
N ILE A 126 -9.30 15.19 1.31
CA ILE A 126 -10.19 14.56 2.30
C ILE A 126 -11.59 14.40 1.71
N GLU A 127 -12.09 15.44 1.05
CA GLU A 127 -13.39 15.41 0.38
C GLU A 127 -13.40 14.44 -0.82
N LEU A 128 -12.32 14.41 -1.61
CA LEU A 128 -12.16 13.43 -2.69
C LEU A 128 -12.25 11.99 -2.17
N VAL A 129 -11.57 11.69 -1.06
CA VAL A 129 -11.64 10.36 -0.44
C VAL A 129 -13.06 10.05 0.01
N ARG A 130 -13.78 11.02 0.60
CA ARG A 130 -15.18 10.85 0.99
C ARG A 130 -16.07 10.50 -0.23
N GLN A 131 -15.87 11.20 -1.35
CA GLN A 131 -16.63 10.92 -2.59
C GLN A 131 -16.33 9.52 -3.12
N ILE A 132 -15.08 9.08 -3.08
CA ILE A 132 -14.70 7.71 -3.47
C ILE A 132 -15.40 6.68 -2.59
N LEU A 133 -15.47 6.91 -1.27
CA LEU A 133 -16.15 5.99 -0.35
C LEU A 133 -17.65 5.89 -0.66
N VAL A 134 -18.31 7.02 -0.94
CA VAL A 134 -19.73 7.02 -1.35
C VAL A 134 -19.92 6.25 -2.65
N ALA A 135 -19.02 6.43 -3.63
CA ALA A 135 -19.07 5.68 -4.89
C ALA A 135 -18.81 4.17 -4.71
N GLN A 136 -18.16 3.77 -3.62
CA GLN A 136 -17.87 2.37 -3.29
C GLN A 136 -18.97 1.71 -2.42
N GLU A 137 -19.96 2.47 -1.96
CA GLU A 137 -21.08 1.90 -1.20
C GLU A 137 -21.82 0.82 -2.02
N GLY A 138 -22.03 -0.33 -1.39
CA GLY A 138 -22.66 -1.49 -2.03
C GLY A 138 -21.74 -2.31 -2.96
N ILE A 139 -20.54 -1.77 -3.32
CA ILE A 139 -19.56 -2.52 -4.11
C ILE A 139 -18.63 -3.33 -3.20
N TYR A 140 -18.17 -2.71 -2.12
CA TYR A 140 -17.31 -3.34 -1.13
C TYR A 140 -18.10 -3.70 0.12
N GLU A 141 -18.46 -4.98 0.24
CA GLU A 141 -19.00 -5.52 1.49
C GLU A 141 -17.97 -6.48 2.10
N LYS A 142 -17.58 -6.19 3.32
CA LYS A 142 -16.75 -7.10 4.11
C LYS A 142 -17.67 -8.14 4.73
N LYS A 143 -17.78 -9.31 4.08
CA LYS A 143 -18.46 -10.48 4.63
C LYS A 143 -17.45 -11.58 4.89
N ASP A 144 -17.58 -12.25 6.03
CA ASP A 144 -16.75 -13.42 6.33
C ASP A 144 -16.95 -14.49 5.25
N GLY A 145 -15.87 -15.12 4.84
CA GLY A 145 -15.87 -16.11 3.76
C GLY A 145 -15.82 -15.56 2.33
N ASN A 146 -15.87 -14.22 2.14
CA ASN A 146 -15.65 -13.64 0.81
C ASN A 146 -14.17 -13.76 0.42
N THR A 147 -13.93 -14.18 -0.81
CA THR A 147 -12.62 -14.35 -1.42
C THR A 147 -12.49 -13.47 -2.65
N ASP A 148 -11.37 -12.76 -2.78
CA ASP A 148 -10.97 -12.09 -4.02
C ASP A 148 -9.81 -12.87 -4.64
N LEU A 149 -9.94 -13.24 -5.90
CA LEU A 149 -8.88 -13.92 -6.64
C LEU A 149 -8.03 -12.90 -7.39
N PHE A 150 -6.77 -12.78 -7.01
CA PHE A 150 -5.78 -11.99 -7.74
C PHE A 150 -4.85 -12.89 -8.55
N VAL A 151 -4.88 -12.75 -9.87
CA VAL A 151 -4.00 -13.46 -10.80
C VAL A 151 -2.90 -12.50 -11.24
N SER A 152 -1.69 -12.70 -10.77
CA SER A 152 -0.56 -11.83 -11.06
C SER A 152 0.12 -12.23 -12.36
N ILE A 153 0.29 -11.31 -13.30
CA ILE A 153 1.09 -11.48 -14.51
C ILE A 153 2.34 -10.59 -14.39
N PRO A 154 3.51 -11.14 -14.03
CA PRO A 154 4.69 -10.34 -13.69
C PRO A 154 5.48 -9.85 -14.91
N PHE A 155 4.89 -9.85 -16.09
CA PHE A 155 5.52 -9.44 -17.34
C PHE A 155 5.04 -8.08 -17.80
N CYS A 156 5.97 -7.26 -18.33
CA CYS A 156 5.69 -5.95 -18.91
C CYS A 156 6.43 -5.80 -20.23
N PRO A 157 5.96 -4.97 -21.19
CA PRO A 157 6.75 -4.62 -22.37
C PRO A 157 8.07 -3.94 -21.97
N THR A 158 8.02 -3.03 -20.98
CA THR A 158 9.16 -2.32 -20.41
C THR A 158 8.97 -2.14 -18.90
N LYS A 159 10.04 -1.89 -18.16
CA LYS A 159 9.94 -1.56 -16.73
C LYS A 159 9.89 -0.05 -16.55
N CYS A 160 8.79 0.45 -16.01
CA CYS A 160 8.65 1.87 -15.66
C CYS A 160 9.65 2.29 -14.59
N ALA A 161 10.23 3.49 -14.70
CA ALA A 161 11.26 3.98 -13.78
C ALA A 161 10.79 4.08 -12.32
N TYR A 162 9.49 4.23 -12.11
CA TYR A 162 8.85 4.35 -10.78
C TYR A 162 8.22 3.04 -10.28
N CYS A 163 8.32 1.93 -11.05
CA CYS A 163 7.61 0.70 -10.72
C CYS A 163 8.24 -0.02 -9.53
N SER A 164 7.45 -0.20 -8.48
CA SER A 164 7.81 -0.98 -7.29
C SER A 164 7.35 -2.44 -7.35
N PHE A 165 6.61 -2.83 -8.39
CA PHE A 165 6.12 -4.19 -8.53
C PHE A 165 7.23 -5.17 -8.92
N ILE A 166 7.06 -6.42 -8.52
CA ILE A 166 7.92 -7.52 -8.95
C ILE A 166 7.52 -7.86 -10.39
N THR A 167 8.14 -7.14 -11.35
CA THR A 167 7.88 -7.30 -12.78
C THR A 167 9.17 -7.32 -13.56
N ALA A 168 9.14 -7.97 -14.72
CA ALA A 168 10.28 -8.04 -15.62
C ALA A 168 9.87 -7.76 -17.08
N PRO A 169 10.75 -7.14 -17.89
CA PRO A 169 10.53 -6.99 -19.32
C PRO A 169 10.39 -8.35 -20.00
N ILE A 170 9.32 -8.54 -20.78
CA ILE A 170 8.97 -9.83 -21.37
C ILE A 170 10.00 -10.28 -22.40
N ASP A 171 10.61 -9.35 -23.14
CA ASP A 171 11.67 -9.63 -24.10
C ASP A 171 12.88 -10.35 -23.47
N LYS A 172 13.21 -10.01 -22.21
CA LYS A 172 14.32 -10.59 -21.44
C LYS A 172 13.94 -11.89 -20.73
N THR A 173 12.67 -12.10 -20.46
CA THR A 173 12.17 -13.18 -19.60
C THR A 173 11.26 -14.17 -20.32
N LYS A 174 11.09 -14.02 -21.63
CA LYS A 174 10.22 -14.86 -22.47
C LYS A 174 10.48 -16.36 -22.30
N HIS A 175 11.72 -16.76 -22.05
CA HIS A 175 12.09 -18.16 -21.84
C HIS A 175 11.51 -18.76 -20.55
N PHE A 176 11.11 -17.94 -19.55
CA PHE A 176 10.43 -18.43 -18.36
C PHE A 176 8.92 -18.54 -18.54
N LEU A 177 8.35 -17.93 -19.57
CA LEU A 177 6.91 -17.79 -19.74
C LEU A 177 6.18 -19.15 -19.79
N PRO A 178 6.65 -20.18 -20.51
CA PRO A 178 5.98 -21.49 -20.51
C PRO A 178 5.91 -22.11 -19.11
N ALA A 179 7.03 -22.14 -18.41
CA ALA A 179 7.10 -22.70 -17.05
C ALA A 179 6.24 -21.91 -16.06
N TYR A 180 6.19 -20.58 -16.22
CA TYR A 180 5.33 -19.72 -15.41
C TYR A 180 3.84 -20.04 -15.62
N LEU A 181 3.41 -20.17 -16.87
CA LEU A 181 2.02 -20.51 -17.19
C LEU A 181 1.62 -21.90 -16.67
N ASP A 182 2.53 -22.89 -16.78
CA ASP A 182 2.32 -24.22 -16.22
C ASP A 182 2.15 -24.18 -14.70
N ALA A 183 2.94 -23.37 -14.01
CA ALA A 183 2.83 -23.18 -12.58
C ALA A 183 1.53 -22.45 -12.20
N LEU A 184 1.19 -21.39 -12.91
CA LEU A 184 -0.03 -20.60 -12.68
C LEU A 184 -1.31 -21.45 -12.84
N GLU A 185 -1.37 -22.31 -13.86
CA GLU A 185 -2.50 -23.21 -14.06
C GLU A 185 -2.64 -24.20 -12.89
N LYS A 186 -1.54 -24.74 -12.38
CA LYS A 186 -1.55 -25.63 -11.21
C LYS A 186 -2.00 -24.91 -9.95
N GLU A 187 -1.53 -23.67 -9.75
CA GLU A 187 -1.94 -22.85 -8.60
C GLU A 187 -3.42 -22.50 -8.67
N LEU A 188 -3.94 -22.11 -9.85
CA LEU A 188 -5.35 -21.82 -10.04
C LEU A 188 -6.23 -23.06 -9.80
N PHE A 189 -5.79 -24.22 -10.27
CA PHE A 189 -6.49 -25.48 -10.02
C PHE A 189 -6.56 -25.81 -8.53
N ALA A 190 -5.46 -25.67 -7.81
CA ALA A 190 -5.40 -25.92 -6.37
C ALA A 190 -6.18 -24.87 -5.56
N ALA A 191 -6.12 -23.59 -5.96
CA ALA A 191 -6.80 -22.49 -5.30
C ALA A 191 -8.33 -22.66 -5.30
N LYS A 192 -8.89 -23.34 -6.28
CA LYS A 192 -10.34 -23.59 -6.40
C LYS A 192 -10.93 -24.22 -5.13
N GLU A 193 -10.20 -25.12 -4.49
CA GLU A 193 -10.67 -25.78 -3.25
C GLU A 193 -10.66 -24.86 -2.03
N SER A 194 -9.88 -23.78 -2.08
CA SER A 194 -9.75 -22.81 -0.99
C SER A 194 -10.68 -21.60 -1.12
N ILE A 195 -11.38 -21.48 -2.26
CA ILE A 195 -12.30 -20.38 -2.52
C ILE A 195 -13.64 -20.67 -1.83
N GLY A 196 -14.02 -19.82 -0.87
CA GLY A 196 -15.34 -19.86 -0.25
C GLY A 196 -16.40 -19.20 -1.15
N ASN A 197 -16.64 -17.91 -0.91
CA ASN A 197 -17.55 -17.10 -1.73
C ASN A 197 -16.74 -16.15 -2.61
N LEU A 198 -16.58 -16.45 -3.89
CA LEU A 198 -15.82 -15.62 -4.83
C LEU A 198 -16.56 -14.31 -5.10
N ARG A 199 -15.95 -13.19 -4.70
CA ARG A 199 -16.50 -11.85 -4.88
C ARG A 199 -15.97 -11.17 -6.14
N SER A 200 -14.67 -11.26 -6.39
CA SER A 200 -14.03 -10.65 -7.55
C SER A 200 -12.88 -11.49 -8.08
N VAL A 201 -12.61 -11.32 -9.37
CA VAL A 201 -11.41 -11.82 -10.04
C VAL A 201 -10.68 -10.63 -10.65
N TYR A 202 -9.42 -10.45 -10.30
CA TYR A 202 -8.58 -9.40 -10.84
C TYR A 202 -7.32 -10.02 -11.46
N VAL A 203 -7.11 -9.76 -12.75
CA VAL A 203 -5.89 -10.16 -13.47
C VAL A 203 -5.02 -8.92 -13.65
N GLY A 204 -3.82 -8.92 -13.08
CA GLY A 204 -2.99 -7.72 -13.03
C GLY A 204 -1.55 -8.03 -12.67
N GLY A 205 -0.90 -7.10 -11.97
CA GLY A 205 0.52 -7.20 -11.56
C GLY A 205 1.41 -6.34 -12.44
N GLY A 206 1.93 -6.90 -13.53
CA GLY A 206 2.63 -6.16 -14.58
C GLY A 206 1.65 -5.62 -15.62
N THR A 207 1.75 -6.15 -16.83
CA THR A 207 0.86 -5.80 -17.94
C THR A 207 0.33 -7.11 -18.55
N PRO A 208 -0.88 -7.58 -18.20
CA PRO A 208 -1.42 -8.83 -18.72
C PRO A 208 -1.40 -8.92 -20.25
N PHE A 209 -1.68 -7.79 -20.92
CA PHE A 209 -1.63 -7.68 -22.39
C PHE A 209 -0.22 -7.66 -22.98
N ALA A 210 0.85 -7.79 -22.17
CA ALA A 210 2.19 -8.07 -22.67
C ALA A 210 2.35 -9.54 -23.11
N LEU A 211 1.45 -10.41 -22.69
CA LEU A 211 1.35 -11.78 -23.17
C LEU A 211 0.87 -11.79 -24.62
N GLY A 212 1.32 -12.79 -25.39
CA GLY A 212 0.73 -13.08 -26.69
C GLY A 212 -0.72 -13.58 -26.56
N GLU A 213 -1.43 -13.58 -27.67
CA GLU A 213 -2.83 -14.00 -27.72
C GLU A 213 -3.03 -15.43 -27.17
N THR A 214 -2.15 -16.36 -27.58
CA THR A 214 -2.19 -17.76 -27.13
C THR A 214 -1.97 -17.90 -25.63
N GLU A 215 -0.99 -17.18 -25.08
CA GLU A 215 -0.67 -17.19 -23.66
C GLU A 215 -1.78 -16.55 -22.83
N LEU A 216 -2.33 -15.43 -23.30
CA LEU A 216 -3.45 -14.76 -22.62
C LEU A 216 -4.70 -15.64 -22.63
N GLU A 217 -5.01 -16.27 -23.79
CA GLU A 217 -6.13 -17.22 -23.89
C GLU A 217 -5.96 -18.39 -22.91
N ARG A 218 -4.73 -18.90 -22.76
CA ARG A 218 -4.40 -19.97 -21.82
C ARG A 218 -4.72 -19.55 -20.38
N VAL A 219 -4.32 -18.34 -19.97
CA VAL A 219 -4.64 -17.79 -18.63
C VAL A 219 -6.14 -17.67 -18.42
N LEU A 220 -6.88 -17.11 -19.40
CA LEU A 220 -8.33 -16.94 -19.32
C LEU A 220 -9.07 -18.28 -19.26
N LYS A 221 -8.61 -19.29 -20.00
CA LYS A 221 -9.12 -20.66 -19.94
C LYS A 221 -8.91 -21.29 -18.56
N ALA A 222 -7.77 -21.05 -17.91
CA ALA A 222 -7.51 -21.55 -16.57
C ALA A 222 -8.38 -20.90 -15.50
N ILE A 223 -8.72 -19.61 -15.66
CA ILE A 223 -9.62 -18.86 -14.75
C ILE A 223 -11.09 -19.23 -14.96
N SER A 224 -11.48 -19.51 -16.19
CA SER A 224 -12.88 -19.72 -16.59
C SER A 224 -13.64 -20.73 -15.73
N PRO A 225 -13.11 -21.90 -15.34
CA PRO A 225 -13.82 -22.85 -14.47
C PRO A 225 -14.13 -22.28 -13.07
N ILE A 226 -13.20 -21.47 -12.54
CA ILE A 226 -13.37 -20.80 -11.23
C ILE A 226 -14.48 -19.75 -11.37
N TYR A 227 -14.38 -18.86 -12.35
CA TYR A 227 -15.36 -17.81 -12.61
C TYR A 227 -16.78 -18.39 -12.82
N LYS A 228 -16.93 -19.43 -13.66
CA LYS A 228 -18.22 -20.05 -13.95
C LYS A 228 -18.84 -20.72 -12.73
N ALA A 229 -18.05 -21.33 -11.86
CA ALA A 229 -18.55 -21.99 -10.64
C ALA A 229 -19.18 -20.99 -9.65
N TYR A 230 -18.77 -19.71 -9.71
CA TYR A 230 -19.21 -18.67 -8.77
C TYR A 230 -19.93 -17.49 -9.45
N ASN A 231 -20.24 -17.59 -10.74
CA ASN A 231 -20.75 -16.45 -11.57
C ASN A 231 -21.96 -15.72 -10.98
N SER A 232 -22.84 -16.41 -10.23
CA SER A 232 -23.99 -15.78 -9.57
C SER A 232 -23.62 -14.79 -8.46
N ASN A 233 -22.38 -14.87 -7.96
CA ASN A 233 -21.90 -14.11 -6.80
C ASN A 233 -20.75 -13.15 -7.14
N VAL A 234 -20.19 -13.23 -8.36
CA VAL A 234 -19.03 -12.39 -8.75
C VAL A 234 -19.49 -11.02 -9.19
N ALA A 235 -19.09 -9.99 -8.46
CA ALA A 235 -19.46 -8.60 -8.75
C ALA A 235 -18.73 -8.04 -9.99
N SER A 236 -17.48 -8.46 -10.23
CA SER A 236 -16.69 -7.99 -11.36
C SER A 236 -15.52 -8.91 -11.72
N MET A 237 -15.15 -8.91 -13.00
CA MET A 237 -13.89 -9.42 -13.51
C MET A 237 -13.14 -8.26 -14.17
N LEU A 238 -11.92 -7.97 -13.68
CA LEU A 238 -11.07 -6.91 -14.21
C LEU A 238 -9.78 -7.52 -14.80
N VAL A 239 -9.40 -7.06 -15.99
CA VAL A 239 -8.18 -7.48 -16.71
C VAL A 239 -7.31 -6.28 -17.01
#